data_d8b25f89298141c34d27cb396a69580f
#
_entry.id   d8b25f89298141c34d27cb396a69580f
#
_cell.length_a   1.000
_cell.length_b   1.000
_cell.length_c   1.000
_cell.angle_alpha   90.00
_cell.angle_beta   90.00
_cell.angle_gamma   90.00
#
_symmetry.space_group_name_H-M   'P 1'
#
loop_
_entity.id
_entity.type
_entity.pdbx_description
1 polymer ?
#
loop_
_entity_poly.entity_id
_entity_poly.type
_entity_poly.pdbx_seq_one_letter_code
_entity_poly.pdbx_strand_id
1 'polypeptide(L)'
;MKPYDAVVAGYTGIDLAPGFPRSLRPAPLGELLRPGKLLQTEGLSLALGGVVPNTGLALQRFGQRVSLQGLVGYDALGDQVLRLLRAHRAEGGIRRTRRAGTAYGIVLAPPGTDRMFLEDPGCNGIFTSRDVDYATVAKARLFHFGYPTLMAAMFANNGLELQKMFARAHRHGVATSLDLTLPDPDSPAGRVNWRRLLAAVLPQVDVFVPSVEEILGMLAPDVYTRLVARACGGDVIDAVPRELYRSLGDQLIGMGAKVLLIKAGHKGAYLRTGDVSTLVASRLRLPAGWGGREIWADPLPVDRQRFRNSCGAGDCAVAGFLAAMLEGMSPWQAGRMAMRAGRDNLYGVDALSGLASWKEIRKPS
;
A
#
# COMPACT_ATOMS: atom_id res chain seq x y z
N MET A 1 7.53 3.77 28.26
CA MET A 1 7.06 3.03 27.06
C MET A 1 6.53 4.00 26.03
N LYS A 2 6.83 3.85 24.74
CA LYS A 2 6.31 4.76 23.71
C LYS A 2 4.84 4.47 23.46
N PRO A 3 3.99 5.49 23.27
CA PRO A 3 2.55 5.30 23.16
C PRO A 3 2.12 4.63 21.83
N TYR A 4 2.96 4.64 20.77
CA TYR A 4 2.64 4.06 19.48
C TYR A 4 3.71 3.09 18.99
N ASP A 5 3.29 2.00 18.36
CA ASP A 5 4.17 1.08 17.65
C ASP A 5 4.41 1.60 16.22
N ALA A 6 3.36 2.13 15.56
CA ALA A 6 3.47 2.75 14.25
C ALA A 6 2.62 4.02 14.13
N VAL A 7 3.07 4.92 13.25
CA VAL A 7 2.26 5.96 12.63
C VAL A 7 2.14 5.62 11.15
N VAL A 8 0.92 5.58 10.64
CA VAL A 8 0.62 5.37 9.21
C VAL A 8 0.05 6.65 8.65
N ALA A 9 0.74 7.22 7.66
CA ALA A 9 0.35 8.48 7.03
C ALA A 9 0.28 8.34 5.51
N GLY A 10 -0.44 9.23 4.84
CA GLY A 10 -0.54 9.26 3.38
C GLY A 10 -1.96 9.30 2.85
N TYR A 11 -2.18 8.58 1.77
CA TYR A 11 -3.45 8.57 1.05
C TYR A 11 -4.60 8.04 1.91
N THR A 12 -5.68 8.82 1.95
CA THR A 12 -6.89 8.51 2.72
C THR A 12 -8.11 8.91 1.88
N GLY A 13 -9.01 7.99 1.63
CA GLY A 13 -10.20 8.24 0.84
C GLY A 13 -11.34 7.27 1.17
N ILE A 14 -12.32 7.25 0.29
CA ILE A 14 -13.48 6.36 0.36
C ILE A 14 -13.68 5.68 -0.99
N ASP A 15 -13.88 4.37 -0.98
CA ASP A 15 -14.22 3.57 -2.14
C ASP A 15 -15.73 3.43 -2.26
N LEU A 16 -16.25 3.76 -3.45
CA LEU A 16 -17.65 3.70 -3.84
C LEU A 16 -17.81 2.52 -4.81
N ALA A 17 -18.37 1.41 -4.38
CA ALA A 17 -18.53 0.21 -5.21
C ALA A 17 -20.01 -0.05 -5.50
N PRO A 18 -20.53 0.34 -6.67
CA PRO A 18 -21.87 -0.05 -7.09
C PRO A 18 -21.95 -1.57 -7.31
N GLY A 19 -22.99 -2.21 -6.76
CA GLY A 19 -23.26 -3.61 -7.00
C GLY A 19 -23.82 -3.83 -8.41
N PHE A 20 -23.45 -4.93 -9.05
CA PHE A 20 -24.00 -5.32 -10.34
C PHE A 20 -25.00 -6.48 -10.17
N PRO A 21 -26.16 -6.46 -10.87
CA PRO A 21 -27.12 -7.53 -10.80
C PRO A 21 -26.53 -8.89 -11.21
N ARG A 22 -26.88 -9.95 -10.50
CA ARG A 22 -26.45 -11.32 -10.85
C ARG A 22 -26.96 -11.75 -12.23
N SER A 23 -28.02 -11.13 -12.72
CA SER A 23 -28.57 -11.33 -14.06
C SER A 23 -27.77 -10.64 -15.17
N LEU A 24 -26.86 -9.72 -14.82
CA LEU A 24 -26.00 -9.06 -15.80
C LEU A 24 -25.05 -10.09 -16.42
N ARG A 25 -25.17 -10.28 -17.72
CA ARG A 25 -24.27 -11.19 -18.46
C ARG A 25 -22.90 -10.58 -18.58
N PRO A 26 -21.82 -11.37 -18.46
CA PRO A 26 -20.49 -10.93 -18.79
C PRO A 26 -20.42 -10.37 -20.22
N ALA A 27 -19.86 -9.17 -20.36
CA ALA A 27 -19.67 -8.49 -21.65
C ALA A 27 -18.43 -7.59 -21.55
N PRO A 28 -17.78 -7.28 -22.69
CA PRO A 28 -16.70 -6.30 -22.72
C PRO A 28 -17.14 -4.97 -22.12
N LEU A 29 -16.24 -4.31 -21.41
CA LEU A 29 -16.56 -3.07 -20.68
C LEU A 29 -17.14 -1.98 -21.61
N GLY A 30 -16.61 -1.86 -22.83
CA GLY A 30 -17.12 -0.92 -23.85
C GLY A 30 -18.55 -1.19 -24.31
N GLU A 31 -19.07 -2.41 -24.11
CA GLU A 31 -20.48 -2.73 -24.35
C GLU A 31 -21.38 -2.43 -23.14
N LEU A 32 -20.82 -2.56 -21.95
CA LEU A 32 -21.53 -2.24 -20.71
C LEU A 32 -21.64 -0.74 -20.49
N LEU A 33 -20.55 0.00 -20.70
CA LEU A 33 -20.43 1.45 -20.49
C LEU A 33 -20.47 2.23 -21.81
N ARG A 34 -21.56 2.09 -22.58
CA ARG A 34 -21.77 2.85 -23.83
C ARG A 34 -22.44 4.19 -23.56
N PRO A 35 -22.08 5.27 -24.29
CA PRO A 35 -22.80 6.53 -24.23
C PRO A 35 -24.31 6.33 -24.45
N GLY A 36 -25.13 7.00 -23.64
CA GLY A 36 -26.60 6.92 -23.72
C GLY A 36 -27.23 5.64 -23.14
N LYS A 37 -26.44 4.64 -22.73
CA LYS A 37 -26.96 3.43 -22.06
C LYS A 37 -27.16 3.67 -20.57
N LEU A 38 -28.32 3.36 -20.05
CA LEU A 38 -28.57 3.27 -18.62
C LEU A 38 -28.24 1.84 -18.16
N LEU A 39 -27.31 1.71 -17.23
CA LEU A 39 -26.99 0.45 -16.56
C LEU A 39 -27.54 0.49 -15.14
N GLN A 40 -28.50 -0.39 -14.85
CA GLN A 40 -29.05 -0.51 -13.52
C GLN A 40 -28.08 -1.25 -12.59
N THR A 41 -27.88 -0.72 -11.38
CA THR A 41 -27.02 -1.29 -10.34
C THR A 41 -27.83 -1.71 -9.13
N GLU A 42 -27.27 -2.57 -8.27
CA GLU A 42 -27.88 -3.09 -7.04
C GLU A 42 -27.14 -2.59 -5.81
N GLY A 43 -27.60 -1.49 -5.22
CA GLY A 43 -26.98 -0.92 -4.03
C GLY A 43 -25.64 -0.23 -4.29
N LEU A 44 -25.11 0.40 -3.25
CA LEU A 44 -23.80 1.04 -3.23
C LEU A 44 -23.08 0.66 -1.94
N SER A 45 -21.93 0.02 -2.07
CA SER A 45 -21.04 -0.25 -0.94
C SER A 45 -20.09 0.93 -0.76
N LEU A 46 -19.88 1.32 0.50
CA LEU A 46 -18.93 2.34 0.92
C LEU A 46 -17.87 1.69 1.79
N ALA A 47 -16.62 1.77 1.40
CA ALA A 47 -15.50 1.27 2.18
C ALA A 47 -14.42 2.35 2.34
N LEU A 48 -13.59 2.23 3.38
CA LEU A 48 -12.40 3.04 3.50
C LEU A 48 -11.40 2.65 2.41
N GLY A 49 -10.79 3.65 1.75
CA GLY A 49 -9.79 3.50 0.71
C GLY A 49 -8.46 4.16 1.06
N GLY A 50 -7.38 3.64 0.48
CA GLY A 50 -6.03 4.16 0.64
C GLY A 50 -5.22 3.50 1.75
N VAL A 51 -3.91 3.73 1.69
CA VAL A 51 -2.93 3.09 2.59
C VAL A 51 -3.21 3.37 4.08
N VAL A 52 -3.67 4.59 4.40
CA VAL A 52 -3.86 4.99 5.81
C VAL A 52 -4.87 4.09 6.51
N PRO A 53 -6.10 3.90 6.03
CA PRO A 53 -7.00 2.95 6.65
C PRO A 53 -6.60 1.49 6.38
N ASN A 54 -6.21 1.12 5.17
CA ASN A 54 -5.97 -0.28 4.82
C ASN A 54 -4.80 -0.88 5.62
N THR A 55 -3.61 -0.31 5.49
CA THR A 55 -2.42 -0.77 6.23
C THR A 55 -2.53 -0.45 7.72
N GLY A 56 -3.05 0.74 8.06
CA GLY A 56 -3.12 1.18 9.44
C GLY A 56 -4.09 0.39 10.30
N LEU A 57 -5.30 0.13 9.83
CA LEU A 57 -6.29 -0.68 10.57
C LEU A 57 -5.91 -2.17 10.56
N ALA A 58 -5.24 -2.67 9.51
CA ALA A 58 -4.68 -4.01 9.51
C ALA A 58 -3.61 -4.17 10.61
N LEU A 59 -2.68 -3.21 10.75
CA LEU A 59 -1.72 -3.18 11.86
C LEU A 59 -2.41 -3.12 13.22
N GLN A 60 -3.47 -2.32 13.36
CA GLN A 60 -4.26 -2.25 14.60
C GLN A 60 -4.91 -3.61 14.90
N ARG A 61 -5.48 -4.28 13.89
CA ARG A 61 -6.05 -5.62 14.02
C ARG A 61 -5.00 -6.67 14.42
N PHE A 62 -3.75 -6.46 14.03
CA PHE A 62 -2.61 -7.27 14.46
C PHE A 62 -2.05 -6.89 15.84
N GLY A 63 -2.78 -6.06 16.59
CA GLY A 63 -2.45 -5.71 17.97
C GLY A 63 -1.44 -4.58 18.13
N GLN A 64 -1.05 -3.92 17.03
CA GLN A 64 -0.15 -2.77 17.10
C GLN A 64 -0.93 -1.51 17.51
N ARG A 65 -0.31 -0.65 18.31
CA ARG A 65 -0.85 0.68 18.67
C ARG A 65 -0.52 1.65 17.55
N VAL A 66 -1.51 2.01 16.74
CA VAL A 66 -1.34 2.78 15.52
C VAL A 66 -2.01 4.14 15.63
N SER A 67 -1.32 5.19 15.17
CA SER A 67 -1.91 6.49 14.86
C SER A 67 -2.05 6.62 13.35
N LEU A 68 -3.25 6.96 12.87
CA LEU A 68 -3.52 7.22 11.46
C LEU A 68 -3.45 8.72 11.18
N GLN A 69 -2.76 9.12 10.12
CA GLN A 69 -2.60 10.54 9.74
C GLN A 69 -2.90 10.74 8.26
N GLY A 70 -3.88 11.58 7.96
CA GLY A 70 -4.32 11.87 6.60
C GLY A 70 -5.15 13.14 6.53
N LEU A 71 -5.60 13.48 5.33
CA LEU A 71 -6.50 14.60 5.09
C LEU A 71 -7.84 14.13 4.53
N VAL A 72 -8.91 14.80 4.95
CA VAL A 72 -10.24 14.72 4.33
C VAL A 72 -10.81 16.13 4.16
N GLY A 73 -11.75 16.29 3.24
CA GLY A 73 -12.44 17.55 3.01
C GLY A 73 -13.45 17.89 4.10
N TYR A 74 -13.97 19.12 4.06
CA TYR A 74 -15.19 19.52 4.78
C TYR A 74 -16.41 19.26 3.89
N ASP A 75 -16.64 17.97 3.57
CA ASP A 75 -17.72 17.49 2.70
C ASP A 75 -18.34 16.19 3.23
N ALA A 76 -19.41 15.72 2.58
CA ALA A 76 -20.14 14.52 2.99
C ALA A 76 -19.27 13.25 2.93
N LEU A 77 -18.33 13.14 1.99
CA LEU A 77 -17.42 12.00 1.91
C LEU A 77 -16.43 12.00 3.08
N GLY A 78 -15.90 13.18 3.45
CA GLY A 78 -15.05 13.34 4.65
C GLY A 78 -15.77 12.95 5.94
N ASP A 79 -17.04 13.31 6.06
CA ASP A 79 -17.86 12.89 7.20
C ASP A 79 -18.03 11.37 7.25
N GLN A 80 -18.19 10.72 6.08
CA GLN A 80 -18.27 9.27 5.98
C GLN A 80 -16.93 8.59 6.34
N VAL A 81 -15.81 9.08 5.82
CA VAL A 81 -14.47 8.56 6.19
C VAL A 81 -14.28 8.63 7.70
N LEU A 82 -14.55 9.78 8.33
CA LEU A 82 -14.42 9.93 9.77
C LEU A 82 -15.39 9.03 10.54
N ARG A 83 -16.62 8.85 10.07
CA ARG A 83 -17.59 7.94 10.67
C ARG A 83 -17.11 6.49 10.65
N LEU A 84 -16.57 6.02 9.52
CA LEU A 84 -16.03 4.67 9.37
C LEU A 84 -14.80 4.46 10.25
N LEU A 85 -13.87 5.42 10.29
CA LEU A 85 -12.68 5.35 11.15
C LEU A 85 -13.03 5.37 12.63
N ARG A 86 -14.10 6.09 13.02
CA ARG A 86 -14.59 6.15 14.40
C ARG A 86 -15.05 4.79 14.92
N ALA A 87 -15.60 3.95 14.04
CA ALA A 87 -15.96 2.57 14.39
C ALA A 87 -14.74 1.74 14.83
N HIS A 88 -13.53 2.13 14.38
CA HIS A 88 -12.25 1.54 14.75
C HIS A 88 -11.47 2.35 15.81
N ARG A 89 -12.05 3.47 16.32
CA ARG A 89 -11.37 4.43 17.24
C ARG A 89 -10.05 4.95 16.66
N ALA A 90 -10.03 5.24 15.36
CA ALA A 90 -8.81 5.54 14.59
C ALA A 90 -8.87 6.91 13.87
N GLU A 91 -9.88 7.73 14.11
CA GLU A 91 -10.07 9.04 13.46
C GLU A 91 -9.19 10.16 14.00
N GLY A 92 -8.60 9.99 15.18
CA GLY A 92 -7.99 11.08 15.96
C GLY A 92 -6.82 11.81 15.30
N GLY A 93 -6.14 11.20 14.32
CA GLY A 93 -5.05 11.85 13.58
C GLY A 93 -5.44 12.31 12.17
N ILE A 94 -6.70 12.15 11.77
CA ILE A 94 -7.20 12.61 10.46
C ILE A 94 -7.60 14.09 10.57
N ARG A 95 -7.01 14.90 9.71
CA ARG A 95 -7.27 16.35 9.67
C ARG A 95 -8.27 16.69 8.57
N ARG A 96 -8.99 17.78 8.74
CA ARG A 96 -9.91 18.30 7.72
C ARG A 96 -9.34 19.54 7.04
N THR A 97 -9.63 19.69 5.75
CA THR A 97 -9.24 20.87 4.96
C THR A 97 -10.43 21.42 4.17
N ARG A 98 -10.44 22.76 3.99
CA ARG A 98 -11.38 23.47 3.09
C ARG A 98 -10.78 23.73 1.70
N ARG A 99 -9.51 23.33 1.49
CA ARG A 99 -8.76 23.66 0.27
C ARG A 99 -9.05 22.73 -0.89
N ALA A 100 -9.55 21.51 -0.61
CA ALA A 100 -9.94 20.50 -1.60
C ALA A 100 -10.93 19.52 -0.96
N GLY A 101 -11.68 18.80 -1.82
CA GLY A 101 -12.61 17.75 -1.42
C GLY A 101 -11.90 16.49 -0.93
N THR A 102 -12.69 15.61 -0.33
CA THR A 102 -12.21 14.27 0.10
C THR A 102 -11.94 13.41 -1.13
N ALA A 103 -10.86 12.65 -1.11
CA ALA A 103 -10.54 11.66 -2.13
C ALA A 103 -11.57 10.54 -2.18
N TYR A 104 -11.87 10.07 -3.38
CA TYR A 104 -12.73 8.92 -3.58
C TYR A 104 -12.30 8.08 -4.79
N GLY A 105 -12.54 6.78 -4.71
CA GLY A 105 -12.43 5.85 -5.82
C GLY A 105 -13.80 5.27 -6.18
N ILE A 106 -14.18 5.25 -7.47
CA ILE A 106 -15.32 4.47 -7.93
C ILE A 106 -14.79 3.12 -8.42
N VAL A 107 -15.18 2.05 -7.74
CA VAL A 107 -14.72 0.69 -8.04
C VAL A 107 -15.75 0.00 -8.92
N LEU A 108 -15.47 -0.16 -10.20
CA LEU A 108 -16.32 -0.88 -11.15
C LEU A 108 -15.82 -2.32 -11.30
N ALA A 109 -16.65 -3.29 -10.92
CA ALA A 109 -16.37 -4.72 -10.98
C ALA A 109 -17.54 -5.49 -11.61
N PRO A 110 -17.87 -5.25 -12.90
CA PRO A 110 -18.94 -5.97 -13.55
C PRO A 110 -18.57 -7.46 -13.76
N PRO A 111 -19.57 -8.37 -13.83
CA PRO A 111 -19.32 -9.80 -14.02
C PRO A 111 -18.44 -10.08 -15.24
N GLY A 112 -17.40 -10.92 -15.04
CA GLY A 112 -16.48 -11.34 -16.11
C GLY A 112 -15.41 -10.32 -16.50
N THR A 113 -15.31 -9.20 -15.78
CA THR A 113 -14.28 -8.17 -15.99
C THR A 113 -13.51 -7.94 -14.70
N ASP A 114 -12.20 -7.74 -14.77
CA ASP A 114 -11.44 -7.30 -13.60
C ASP A 114 -11.84 -5.87 -13.21
N ARG A 115 -11.51 -5.50 -11.99
CA ARG A 115 -11.89 -4.20 -11.42
C ARG A 115 -11.20 -3.05 -12.13
N MET A 116 -11.95 -1.99 -12.32
CA MET A 116 -11.46 -0.71 -12.79
C MET A 116 -11.72 0.35 -11.71
N PHE A 117 -10.79 1.29 -11.59
CA PHE A 117 -10.91 2.39 -10.64
C PHE A 117 -11.00 3.71 -11.38
N LEU A 118 -11.96 4.55 -10.99
CA LEU A 118 -12.01 5.98 -11.34
C LEU A 118 -11.65 6.72 -10.05
N GLU A 119 -10.49 7.36 -10.04
CA GLU A 119 -9.89 7.90 -8.81
C GLU A 119 -9.79 9.41 -8.85
N ASP A 120 -10.32 10.08 -7.82
CA ASP A 120 -10.06 11.49 -7.53
C ASP A 120 -9.21 11.60 -6.27
N PRO A 121 -7.93 12.01 -6.38
CA PRO A 121 -7.07 12.15 -5.21
C PRO A 121 -7.48 13.25 -4.23
N GLY A 122 -8.34 14.17 -4.62
CA GLY A 122 -8.89 15.20 -3.75
C GLY A 122 -7.82 15.93 -2.93
N CYS A 123 -8.07 16.06 -1.63
CA CYS A 123 -7.15 16.75 -0.72
C CYS A 123 -5.82 16.02 -0.48
N ASN A 124 -5.66 14.75 -0.87
CA ASN A 124 -4.36 14.08 -0.82
C ASN A 124 -3.37 14.71 -1.79
N GLY A 125 -3.84 15.30 -2.91
CA GLY A 125 -2.98 16.01 -3.86
C GLY A 125 -2.22 17.20 -3.26
N ILE A 126 -2.75 17.79 -2.20
CA ILE A 126 -2.15 18.95 -1.50
C ILE A 126 -1.52 18.59 -0.15
N PHE A 127 -1.49 17.32 0.22
CA PHE A 127 -0.84 16.84 1.44
C PHE A 127 0.68 17.05 1.34
N THR A 128 1.28 17.58 2.40
CA THR A 128 2.72 17.89 2.47
C THR A 128 3.33 17.36 3.77
N SER A 129 4.64 17.44 3.89
CA SER A 129 5.35 17.11 5.13
C SER A 129 4.89 17.94 6.35
N ARG A 130 4.22 19.08 6.13
CA ARG A 130 3.66 19.94 7.21
C ARG A 130 2.35 19.37 7.77
N ASP A 131 1.71 18.46 7.05
CA ASP A 131 0.45 17.85 7.48
C ASP A 131 0.65 16.67 8.42
N VAL A 132 1.90 16.21 8.58
CA VAL A 132 2.28 15.14 9.52
C VAL A 132 2.44 15.69 10.92
N ASP A 133 1.81 15.05 11.92
CA ASP A 133 2.03 15.33 13.35
C ASP A 133 3.30 14.62 13.84
N TYR A 134 4.41 15.34 13.81
CA TYR A 134 5.69 14.81 14.25
C TYR A 134 5.82 14.64 15.77
N ALA A 135 4.97 15.32 16.56
CA ALA A 135 4.93 15.09 18.00
C ALA A 135 4.44 13.66 18.29
N THR A 136 3.50 13.17 17.49
CA THR A 136 3.04 11.77 17.52
C THR A 136 4.07 10.83 16.89
N VAL A 137 4.65 11.17 15.72
CA VAL A 137 5.72 10.38 15.09
C VAL A 137 6.88 10.16 16.05
N ALA A 138 7.33 11.22 16.75
CA ALA A 138 8.41 11.12 17.75
C ALA A 138 8.13 10.12 18.88
N LYS A 139 6.91 9.70 19.10
CA LYS A 139 6.49 8.70 20.09
C LYS A 139 6.31 7.29 19.51
N ALA A 140 6.56 7.09 18.21
CA ALA A 140 6.43 5.81 17.55
C ALA A 140 7.78 5.09 17.36
N ARG A 141 7.71 3.83 16.95
CA ARG A 141 8.86 3.01 16.53
C ARG A 141 9.04 3.02 15.02
N LEU A 142 7.94 3.09 14.28
CA LEU A 142 7.86 3.07 12.82
C LEU A 142 6.97 4.20 12.31
N PHE A 143 7.40 4.85 11.24
CA PHE A 143 6.60 5.77 10.43
C PHE A 143 6.45 5.18 9.02
N HIS A 144 5.23 4.80 8.66
CA HIS A 144 4.89 4.27 7.35
C HIS A 144 4.14 5.33 6.54
N PHE A 145 4.54 5.54 5.30
CA PHE A 145 3.87 6.42 4.34
C PHE A 145 3.57 5.68 3.05
N GLY A 146 2.39 5.91 2.47
CA GLY A 146 2.03 5.21 1.25
C GLY A 146 1.24 6.03 0.25
N TYR A 147 1.33 5.56 -1.00
CA TYR A 147 0.67 6.05 -2.21
C TYR A 147 1.05 7.47 -2.62
N PRO A 148 2.34 7.86 -2.52
CA PRO A 148 2.78 9.18 -2.97
C PRO A 148 2.52 9.42 -4.47
N THR A 149 2.37 8.38 -5.25
CA THR A 149 2.06 8.40 -6.68
C THR A 149 0.71 9.05 -7.02
N LEU A 150 -0.24 9.00 -6.08
CA LEU A 150 -1.55 9.67 -6.18
C LEU A 150 -1.55 11.06 -5.51
N MET A 151 -0.42 11.52 -4.97
CA MET A 151 -0.33 12.72 -4.13
C MET A 151 0.58 13.75 -4.80
N ALA A 152 0.01 14.68 -5.58
CA ALA A 152 0.75 15.60 -6.44
C ALA A 152 1.90 16.34 -5.73
N ALA A 153 1.70 16.82 -4.51
CA ALA A 153 2.74 17.48 -3.73
C ALA A 153 3.90 16.53 -3.37
N MET A 154 3.68 15.21 -3.28
CA MET A 154 4.69 14.23 -2.90
C MET A 154 5.64 13.88 -4.02
N PHE A 155 5.19 13.87 -5.28
CA PHE A 155 6.08 13.62 -6.41
C PHE A 155 6.60 14.89 -7.06
N ALA A 156 6.06 16.06 -6.73
CA ALA A 156 6.58 17.35 -7.19
C ALA A 156 8.03 17.58 -6.72
N ASN A 157 8.77 18.39 -7.50
CA ASN A 157 10.14 18.79 -7.16
C ASN A 157 11.05 17.61 -6.75
N ASN A 158 10.97 16.52 -7.51
CA ASN A 158 11.78 15.31 -7.29
C ASN A 158 11.58 14.70 -5.89
N GLY A 159 10.36 14.68 -5.39
CA GLY A 159 10.02 14.08 -4.10
C GLY A 159 10.49 14.86 -2.87
N LEU A 160 10.66 16.18 -3.00
CA LEU A 160 11.19 17.02 -1.92
C LEU A 160 10.38 16.89 -0.61
N GLU A 161 9.06 16.80 -0.70
CA GLU A 161 8.21 16.66 0.50
C GLU A 161 8.40 15.26 1.16
N LEU A 162 8.56 14.20 0.37
CA LEU A 162 8.91 12.87 0.89
C LEU A 162 10.27 12.88 1.60
N GLN A 163 11.29 13.48 0.98
CA GLN A 163 12.62 13.60 1.57
C GLN A 163 12.57 14.32 2.92
N LYS A 164 11.90 15.49 2.98
CA LYS A 164 11.72 16.26 4.22
C LYS A 164 11.02 15.44 5.29
N MET A 165 9.98 14.71 4.91
CA MET A 165 9.15 13.94 5.82
C MET A 165 9.92 12.80 6.47
N PHE A 166 10.61 11.99 5.67
CA PHE A 166 11.40 10.86 6.17
C PHE A 166 12.63 11.33 6.96
N ALA A 167 13.36 12.34 6.47
CA ALA A 167 14.47 12.93 7.20
C ALA A 167 14.03 13.47 8.58
N ARG A 168 12.82 14.02 8.68
CA ARG A 168 12.29 14.48 9.96
C ARG A 168 11.93 13.33 10.90
N ALA A 169 11.39 12.23 10.38
CA ALA A 169 11.14 11.02 11.17
C ALA A 169 12.46 10.43 11.70
N HIS A 170 13.48 10.33 10.86
CA HIS A 170 14.81 9.85 11.25
C HIS A 170 15.45 10.69 12.37
N ARG A 171 15.31 12.03 12.35
CA ARG A 171 15.81 12.88 13.45
C ARG A 171 15.22 12.53 14.82
N HIS A 172 14.05 11.89 14.85
CA HIS A 172 13.46 11.35 16.07
C HIS A 172 13.86 9.90 16.36
N GLY A 173 14.76 9.30 15.59
CA GLY A 173 15.19 7.90 15.71
C GLY A 173 14.06 6.92 15.37
N VAL A 174 13.10 7.30 14.56
CA VAL A 174 11.97 6.47 14.12
C VAL A 174 12.34 5.84 12.78
N ALA A 175 12.15 4.52 12.67
CA ALA A 175 12.34 3.82 11.40
C ALA A 175 11.27 4.27 10.38
N THR A 176 11.64 4.33 9.11
CA THR A 176 10.76 4.81 8.04
C THR A 176 10.40 3.70 7.08
N SER A 177 9.16 3.74 6.56
CA SER A 177 8.67 2.79 5.57
C SER A 177 7.88 3.50 4.48
N LEU A 178 8.05 3.05 3.23
CA LEU A 178 7.38 3.60 2.05
C LEU A 178 6.70 2.48 1.26
N ASP A 179 5.41 2.66 0.96
CA ASP A 179 4.66 1.89 -0.04
C ASP A 179 4.27 2.79 -1.22
N LEU A 180 4.01 2.18 -2.36
CA LEU A 180 3.65 2.87 -3.58
C LEU A 180 2.28 2.41 -4.09
N THR A 181 1.87 2.96 -5.22
CA THR A 181 0.88 2.40 -6.14
C THR A 181 1.34 2.68 -7.57
N LEU A 182 0.88 1.89 -8.52
CA LEU A 182 1.26 2.05 -9.92
C LEU A 182 0.77 3.42 -10.43
N PRO A 183 1.66 4.28 -10.94
CA PRO A 183 1.23 5.55 -11.53
C PRO A 183 0.50 5.28 -12.85
N ASP A 184 -0.63 5.94 -13.06
CA ASP A 184 -1.29 5.97 -14.35
C ASP A 184 -0.38 6.69 -15.36
N PRO A 185 0.03 6.03 -16.48
CA PRO A 185 0.95 6.61 -17.45
C PRO A 185 0.44 7.90 -18.09
N ASP A 186 -0.87 8.09 -18.18
CA ASP A 186 -1.49 9.29 -18.79
C ASP A 186 -1.64 10.44 -17.78
N SER A 187 -1.44 10.18 -16.50
CA SER A 187 -1.53 11.16 -15.41
C SER A 187 -0.25 12.01 -15.28
N PRO A 188 -0.29 13.09 -14.47
CA PRO A 188 0.92 13.81 -14.08
C PRO A 188 1.98 12.92 -13.42
N ALA A 189 1.57 11.90 -12.66
CA ALA A 189 2.49 10.94 -12.03
C ALA A 189 3.22 10.05 -13.06
N GLY A 190 2.57 9.72 -14.18
CA GLY A 190 3.17 8.96 -15.26
C GLY A 190 4.33 9.70 -15.98
N ARG A 191 4.37 11.03 -15.88
CA ARG A 191 5.41 11.88 -16.50
C ARG A 191 6.60 12.15 -15.57
N VAL A 192 6.57 11.63 -14.33
CA VAL A 192 7.63 11.84 -13.34
C VAL A 192 8.84 10.97 -13.68
N ASN A 193 10.04 11.51 -13.55
CA ASN A 193 11.26 10.70 -13.56
C ASN A 193 11.39 9.95 -12.22
N TRP A 194 10.68 8.83 -12.08
CA TRP A 194 10.66 8.04 -10.86
C TRP A 194 12.02 7.50 -10.46
N ARG A 195 12.90 7.17 -11.42
CA ARG A 195 14.27 6.75 -11.13
C ARG A 195 15.02 7.82 -10.35
N ARG A 196 14.93 9.07 -10.79
CA ARG A 196 15.59 10.20 -10.13
C ARG A 196 14.94 10.48 -8.76
N LEU A 197 13.62 10.43 -8.69
CA LEU A 197 12.88 10.63 -7.45
C LEU A 197 13.23 9.56 -6.41
N LEU A 198 13.18 8.29 -6.78
CA LEU A 198 13.49 7.17 -5.87
C LEU A 198 14.95 7.22 -5.40
N ALA A 199 15.89 7.53 -6.29
CA ALA A 199 17.29 7.70 -5.91
C ALA A 199 17.51 8.83 -4.87
N ALA A 200 16.66 9.87 -4.89
CA ALA A 200 16.71 10.96 -3.92
C ALA A 200 15.98 10.63 -2.59
N VAL A 201 14.93 9.81 -2.64
CA VAL A 201 14.08 9.50 -1.47
C VAL A 201 14.56 8.27 -0.70
N LEU A 202 14.96 7.19 -1.40
CA LEU A 202 15.30 5.90 -0.78
C LEU A 202 16.44 5.95 0.26
N PRO A 203 17.45 6.85 0.18
CA PRO A 203 18.40 7.00 1.29
C PRO A 203 17.77 7.36 2.64
N GLN A 204 16.54 7.90 2.64
CA GLN A 204 15.76 8.24 3.83
C GLN A 204 14.68 7.19 4.16
N VAL A 205 14.63 6.07 3.42
CA VAL A 205 13.62 5.01 3.59
C VAL A 205 14.32 3.74 4.08
N ASP A 206 13.96 3.29 5.28
CA ASP A 206 14.52 2.08 5.86
C ASP A 206 13.87 0.82 5.29
N VAL A 207 12.54 0.86 5.12
CA VAL A 207 11.74 -0.28 4.65
C VAL A 207 10.94 0.13 3.42
N PHE A 208 11.23 -0.46 2.27
CA PHE A 208 10.55 -0.17 1.02
C PHE A 208 9.75 -1.40 0.57
N VAL A 209 8.43 -1.23 0.33
CA VAL A 209 7.50 -2.36 0.17
C VAL A 209 6.64 -2.29 -1.10
N PRO A 210 7.22 -2.01 -2.28
CA PRO A 210 6.47 -1.87 -3.53
C PRO A 210 5.99 -3.22 -4.09
N SER A 211 5.11 -3.17 -5.11
CA SER A 211 4.87 -4.30 -6.01
C SER A 211 5.88 -4.32 -7.16
N VAL A 212 6.03 -5.47 -7.81
CA VAL A 212 6.92 -5.59 -8.99
C VAL A 212 6.43 -4.73 -10.14
N GLU A 213 5.12 -4.62 -10.33
CA GLU A 213 4.52 -3.82 -11.40
C GLU A 213 4.79 -2.33 -11.20
N GLU A 214 4.66 -1.83 -9.97
CA GLU A 214 4.99 -0.45 -9.61
C GLU A 214 6.45 -0.12 -9.95
N ILE A 215 7.38 -0.98 -9.53
CA ILE A 215 8.81 -0.75 -9.77
C ILE A 215 9.17 -0.90 -11.25
N LEU A 216 8.58 -1.84 -11.96
CA LEU A 216 8.78 -1.97 -13.40
C LEU A 216 8.25 -0.74 -14.16
N GLY A 217 7.03 -0.29 -13.84
CA GLY A 217 6.47 0.92 -14.45
C GLY A 217 7.31 2.17 -14.21
N MET A 218 7.96 2.26 -13.03
CA MET A 218 8.77 3.42 -12.65
C MET A 218 10.23 3.36 -13.13
N LEU A 219 10.88 2.21 -13.07
CA LEU A 219 12.32 2.08 -13.35
C LEU A 219 12.63 1.52 -14.73
N ALA A 220 11.70 0.77 -15.31
CA ALA A 220 11.87 0.08 -16.58
C ALA A 220 10.56 0.03 -17.39
N PRO A 221 9.94 1.21 -17.72
CA PRO A 221 8.62 1.26 -18.34
C PRO A 221 8.55 0.49 -19.67
N ASP A 222 9.62 0.52 -20.48
CA ASP A 222 9.70 -0.24 -21.73
C ASP A 222 9.67 -1.75 -21.48
N VAL A 223 10.30 -2.22 -20.39
CA VAL A 223 10.24 -3.64 -19.98
C VAL A 223 8.84 -3.98 -19.53
N TYR A 224 8.23 -3.12 -18.72
CA TYR A 224 6.86 -3.29 -18.25
C TYR A 224 5.87 -3.41 -19.41
N THR A 225 5.93 -2.49 -20.38
CA THR A 225 5.08 -2.50 -21.58
C THR A 225 5.22 -3.80 -22.37
N ARG A 226 6.45 -4.30 -22.56
CA ARG A 226 6.67 -5.59 -23.23
C ARG A 226 6.10 -6.77 -22.44
N LEU A 227 6.19 -6.76 -21.12
CA LEU A 227 5.62 -7.81 -20.26
C LEU A 227 4.09 -7.80 -20.30
N VAL A 228 3.47 -6.60 -20.27
CA VAL A 228 2.01 -6.43 -20.45
C VAL A 228 1.57 -7.02 -21.79
N ALA A 229 2.25 -6.66 -22.88
CA ALA A 229 1.95 -7.21 -24.22
C ALA A 229 2.11 -8.75 -24.26
N ARG A 230 3.14 -9.29 -23.61
CA ARG A 230 3.39 -10.73 -23.52
C ARG A 230 2.35 -11.47 -22.68
N ALA A 231 1.78 -10.83 -21.67
CA ALA A 231 0.74 -11.42 -20.82
C ALA A 231 -0.59 -11.61 -21.59
N CYS A 232 -0.77 -10.98 -22.75
CA CYS A 232 -1.95 -11.15 -23.64
C CYS A 232 -3.30 -11.03 -22.90
N GLY A 233 -3.41 -10.08 -21.97
CA GLY A 233 -4.60 -9.88 -21.13
C GLY A 233 -4.65 -10.77 -19.87
N GLY A 234 -3.64 -11.61 -19.63
CA GLY A 234 -3.43 -12.31 -18.36
C GLY A 234 -2.69 -11.44 -17.35
N ASP A 235 -2.36 -12.04 -16.20
CA ASP A 235 -1.61 -11.35 -15.14
C ASP A 235 -0.15 -11.12 -15.56
N VAL A 236 0.28 -9.85 -15.57
CA VAL A 236 1.65 -9.44 -15.93
C VAL A 236 2.69 -10.14 -15.05
N ILE A 237 2.34 -10.42 -13.80
CA ILE A 237 3.22 -11.10 -12.83
C ILE A 237 3.68 -12.46 -13.36
N ASP A 238 2.85 -13.17 -14.15
CA ASP A 238 3.23 -14.45 -14.77
C ASP A 238 4.38 -14.33 -15.76
N ALA A 239 4.49 -13.20 -16.43
CA ALA A 239 5.53 -12.93 -17.40
C ALA A 239 6.85 -12.42 -16.76
N VAL A 240 6.87 -12.08 -15.46
CA VAL A 240 8.06 -11.55 -14.77
C VAL A 240 8.97 -12.71 -14.33
N PRO A 241 10.21 -12.81 -14.84
CA PRO A 241 11.17 -13.83 -14.42
C PRO A 241 11.79 -13.49 -13.06
N ARG A 242 12.24 -14.52 -12.32
CA ARG A 242 12.85 -14.34 -10.97
C ARG A 242 14.12 -13.49 -10.99
N GLU A 243 14.90 -13.58 -12.05
CA GLU A 243 16.15 -12.82 -12.25
C GLU A 243 15.88 -11.31 -12.26
N LEU A 244 14.72 -10.91 -12.76
CA LEU A 244 14.35 -9.49 -12.80
C LEU A 244 14.06 -8.95 -11.40
N TYR A 245 13.47 -9.75 -10.50
CA TYR A 245 13.30 -9.33 -9.09
C TYR A 245 14.65 -9.12 -8.41
N ARG A 246 15.64 -9.99 -8.67
CA ARG A 246 17.00 -9.83 -8.13
C ARG A 246 17.65 -8.55 -8.64
N SER A 247 17.61 -8.31 -9.95
CA SER A 247 18.16 -7.11 -10.58
C SER A 247 17.54 -5.82 -10.04
N LEU A 248 16.20 -5.80 -9.91
CA LEU A 248 15.48 -4.68 -9.30
C LEU A 248 15.84 -4.51 -7.82
N GLY A 249 15.96 -5.62 -7.10
CA GLY A 249 16.36 -5.63 -5.69
C GLY A 249 17.73 -5.02 -5.47
N ASP A 250 18.74 -5.44 -6.24
CA ASP A 250 20.10 -4.91 -6.16
C ASP A 250 20.13 -3.42 -6.52
N GLN A 251 19.36 -2.99 -7.51
CA GLN A 251 19.25 -1.59 -7.89
C GLN A 251 18.62 -0.74 -6.77
N LEU A 252 17.56 -1.21 -6.14
CA LEU A 252 16.84 -0.46 -5.09
C LEU A 252 17.64 -0.40 -3.77
N ILE A 253 18.34 -1.48 -3.42
CA ILE A 253 19.31 -1.48 -2.31
C ILE A 253 20.45 -0.49 -2.63
N GLY A 254 20.96 -0.51 -3.85
CA GLY A 254 21.98 0.44 -4.31
C GLY A 254 21.50 1.91 -4.29
N MET A 255 20.21 2.16 -4.42
CA MET A 255 19.59 3.48 -4.25
C MET A 255 19.43 3.89 -2.77
N GLY A 256 19.66 2.99 -1.82
CA GLY A 256 19.68 3.32 -0.38
C GLY A 256 18.60 2.66 0.47
N ALA A 257 17.67 1.87 -0.10
CA ALA A 257 16.73 1.07 0.69
C ALA A 257 17.49 0.05 1.53
N LYS A 258 17.11 -0.16 2.81
CA LYS A 258 17.80 -1.11 3.70
C LYS A 258 17.11 -2.45 3.77
N VAL A 259 15.78 -2.44 3.79
CA VAL A 259 14.92 -3.62 3.71
C VAL A 259 13.94 -3.40 2.56
N LEU A 260 13.89 -4.32 1.64
CA LEU A 260 13.05 -4.27 0.45
C LEU A 260 12.16 -5.51 0.39
N LEU A 261 10.85 -5.32 0.31
CA LEU A 261 9.89 -6.39 0.02
C LEU A 261 9.16 -6.06 -1.29
N ILE A 262 9.51 -6.73 -2.38
CA ILE A 262 8.80 -6.61 -3.66
C ILE A 262 7.63 -7.61 -3.66
N LYS A 263 6.41 -7.10 -3.61
CA LYS A 263 5.19 -7.90 -3.72
C LYS A 263 5.08 -8.48 -5.13
N ALA A 264 4.79 -9.78 -5.25
CA ALA A 264 4.70 -10.51 -6.50
C ALA A 264 3.34 -11.23 -6.66
N GLY A 265 2.28 -10.67 -6.09
CA GLY A 265 0.92 -11.20 -6.17
C GLY A 265 0.84 -12.69 -5.80
N HIS A 266 0.27 -13.48 -6.69
CA HIS A 266 0.10 -14.92 -6.52
C HIS A 266 1.44 -15.72 -6.57
N LYS A 267 2.55 -15.10 -6.98
CA LYS A 267 3.90 -15.70 -6.90
C LYS A 267 4.59 -15.48 -5.55
N GLY A 268 3.98 -14.72 -4.63
CA GLY A 268 4.56 -14.48 -3.31
C GLY A 268 5.22 -13.11 -3.18
N ALA A 269 6.40 -13.04 -2.54
CA ALA A 269 7.16 -11.80 -2.41
C ALA A 269 8.68 -12.06 -2.38
N TYR A 270 9.44 -11.13 -2.94
CA TYR A 270 10.89 -11.13 -2.92
C TYR A 270 11.39 -10.15 -1.85
N LEU A 271 12.10 -10.69 -0.86
CA LEU A 271 12.71 -9.92 0.22
C LEU A 271 14.23 -9.81 -0.01
N ARG A 272 14.73 -8.59 -0.09
CA ARG A 272 16.15 -8.27 -0.18
C ARG A 272 16.54 -7.29 0.92
N THR A 273 17.66 -7.51 1.59
CA THR A 273 18.16 -6.59 2.61
C THR A 273 19.62 -6.23 2.36
N GLY A 274 19.95 -4.97 2.61
CA GLY A 274 21.31 -4.46 2.60
C GLY A 274 21.90 -4.35 4.00
N ASP A 275 22.61 -3.27 4.28
CA ASP A 275 23.08 -2.94 5.62
C ASP A 275 21.90 -2.39 6.46
N VAL A 276 21.59 -3.11 7.53
CA VAL A 276 20.51 -2.78 8.48
C VAL A 276 21.02 -2.26 9.82
N SER A 277 22.31 -1.92 9.93
CA SER A 277 22.92 -1.47 11.19
C SER A 277 22.19 -0.29 11.82
N THR A 278 21.72 0.66 11.01
CA THR A 278 20.93 1.80 11.46
C THR A 278 19.54 1.38 11.99
N LEU A 279 18.94 0.33 11.45
CA LEU A 279 17.66 -0.21 11.93
C LEU A 279 17.81 -0.96 13.25
N VAL A 280 18.92 -1.66 13.44
CA VAL A 280 19.26 -2.30 14.73
C VAL A 280 19.39 -1.22 15.82
N ALA A 281 20.04 -0.11 15.50
CA ALA A 281 20.22 1.03 16.42
C ALA A 281 18.96 1.90 16.56
N SER A 282 18.00 1.81 15.63
CA SER A 282 16.75 2.57 15.63
C SER A 282 15.81 2.09 16.74
N ARG A 283 14.68 2.78 16.85
CA ARG A 283 13.61 2.36 17.78
C ARG A 283 12.90 1.09 17.37
N LEU A 284 13.03 0.68 16.11
CA LEU A 284 12.51 -0.62 15.63
C LEU A 284 13.27 -1.78 16.24
N ARG A 285 14.59 -1.65 16.44
CA ARG A 285 15.47 -2.66 17.07
C ARG A 285 15.34 -4.04 16.42
N LEU A 286 15.62 -4.08 15.10
CA LEU A 286 15.64 -5.37 14.41
C LEU A 286 16.62 -6.35 15.07
N PRO A 287 16.23 -7.62 15.21
CA PRO A 287 17.14 -8.64 15.74
C PRO A 287 18.29 -8.92 14.77
N ALA A 288 19.31 -9.60 15.24
CA ALA A 288 20.39 -10.10 14.39
C ALA A 288 19.84 -11.00 13.28
N GLY A 289 20.54 -11.03 12.13
CA GLY A 289 20.17 -11.91 11.03
C GLY A 289 19.37 -11.25 9.90
N TRP A 290 19.07 -9.97 9.98
CA TRP A 290 18.39 -9.23 8.90
C TRP A 290 19.35 -8.73 7.80
N GLY A 291 20.62 -8.48 8.08
CA GLY A 291 21.56 -7.92 7.10
C GLY A 291 21.95 -8.88 5.98
N GLY A 292 22.04 -8.37 4.74
CA GLY A 292 22.54 -9.10 3.57
C GLY A 292 21.70 -10.31 3.15
N ARG A 293 20.40 -10.29 3.31
CA ARG A 293 19.51 -11.43 2.99
C ARG A 293 18.88 -11.30 1.61
N GLU A 294 18.69 -12.47 1.00
CA GLU A 294 17.88 -12.68 -0.20
C GLU A 294 16.95 -13.86 0.08
N ILE A 295 15.64 -13.60 0.10
CA ILE A 295 14.62 -14.58 0.49
C ILE A 295 13.45 -14.46 -0.49
N TRP A 296 12.93 -15.60 -0.96
CA TRP A 296 11.64 -15.67 -1.61
C TRP A 296 10.61 -16.19 -0.62
N ALA A 297 9.63 -15.36 -0.28
CA ALA A 297 8.48 -15.76 0.53
C ALA A 297 7.43 -16.36 -0.41
N ASP A 298 7.31 -17.68 -0.38
CA ASP A 298 6.37 -18.41 -1.25
C ASP A 298 4.91 -18.03 -0.94
N PRO A 299 4.04 -18.00 -1.96
CA PRO A 299 2.63 -17.73 -1.78
C PRO A 299 1.97 -18.89 -1.01
N LEU A 300 0.86 -18.57 -0.36
CA LEU A 300 0.04 -19.60 0.30
C LEU A 300 -1.13 -20.01 -0.60
N PRO A 301 -1.56 -21.27 -0.53
CA PRO A 301 -2.74 -21.73 -1.27
C PRO A 301 -3.95 -20.87 -0.96
N VAL A 302 -4.68 -20.50 -2.02
CA VAL A 302 -5.93 -19.74 -1.95
C VAL A 302 -7.10 -20.68 -2.20
N ASP A 303 -8.04 -20.72 -1.26
CA ASP A 303 -9.30 -21.40 -1.44
C ASP A 303 -10.19 -20.58 -2.39
N ARG A 304 -10.35 -21.06 -3.62
CA ARG A 304 -11.11 -20.37 -4.68
C ARG A 304 -12.60 -20.24 -4.34
N GLN A 305 -13.17 -21.13 -3.52
CA GLN A 305 -14.58 -21.03 -3.12
C GLN A 305 -14.82 -19.88 -2.13
N ARG A 306 -13.80 -19.56 -1.34
CA ARG A 306 -13.83 -18.47 -0.37
C ARG A 306 -13.37 -17.13 -0.96
N PHE A 307 -12.74 -17.12 -2.12
CA PHE A 307 -12.25 -15.89 -2.75
C PHE A 307 -13.40 -14.89 -2.98
N ARG A 308 -13.20 -13.65 -2.56
CA ARG A 308 -14.15 -12.54 -2.72
C ARG A 308 -13.58 -11.42 -3.58
N ASN A 309 -12.44 -10.88 -3.18
CA ASN A 309 -11.75 -9.83 -3.94
C ASN A 309 -10.28 -9.73 -3.50
N SER A 310 -9.46 -8.96 -4.22
CA SER A 310 -8.05 -8.73 -3.90
C SER A 310 -7.75 -7.27 -3.48
N CYS A 311 -8.81 -6.45 -3.24
CA CYS A 311 -8.63 -5.08 -2.78
C CYS A 311 -7.95 -5.04 -1.42
N GLY A 312 -6.87 -4.24 -1.28
CA GLY A 312 -6.13 -4.14 -0.04
C GLY A 312 -5.24 -5.34 0.31
N ALA A 313 -5.16 -6.38 -0.56
CA ALA A 313 -4.28 -7.53 -0.27
C ALA A 313 -2.79 -7.12 -0.16
N GLY A 314 -2.36 -6.16 -0.97
CA GLY A 314 -1.03 -5.55 -0.88
C GLY A 314 -0.83 -4.84 0.46
N ASP A 315 -1.76 -3.97 0.85
CA ASP A 315 -1.73 -3.25 2.13
C ASP A 315 -1.70 -4.20 3.33
N CYS A 316 -2.51 -5.26 3.28
CA CYS A 316 -2.55 -6.29 4.32
C CYS A 316 -1.23 -7.07 4.39
N ALA A 317 -0.62 -7.40 3.24
CA ALA A 317 0.68 -8.04 3.20
C ALA A 317 1.75 -7.13 3.82
N VAL A 318 1.75 -5.83 3.49
CA VAL A 318 2.62 -4.82 4.11
C VAL A 318 2.38 -4.74 5.61
N ALA A 319 1.13 -4.69 6.05
CA ALA A 319 0.80 -4.67 7.49
C ALA A 319 1.32 -5.92 8.22
N GLY A 320 1.15 -7.12 7.64
CA GLY A 320 1.68 -8.36 8.19
C GLY A 320 3.21 -8.37 8.29
N PHE A 321 3.89 -7.86 7.27
CA PHE A 321 5.34 -7.69 7.26
C PHE A 321 5.83 -6.74 8.34
N LEU A 322 5.25 -5.54 8.39
CA LEU A 322 5.62 -4.51 9.36
C LEU A 322 5.29 -4.91 10.81
N ALA A 323 4.17 -5.60 11.05
CA ALA A 323 3.82 -6.14 12.37
C ALA A 323 4.86 -7.18 12.83
N ALA A 324 5.30 -8.06 11.95
CA ALA A 324 6.34 -9.04 12.25
C ALA A 324 7.69 -8.37 12.57
N MET A 325 8.07 -7.32 11.84
CA MET A 325 9.27 -6.52 12.15
C MET A 325 9.14 -5.83 13.52
N LEU A 326 7.98 -5.25 13.83
CA LEU A 326 7.71 -4.61 15.12
C LEU A 326 7.78 -5.59 16.30
N GLU A 327 7.45 -6.85 16.08
CA GLU A 327 7.59 -7.93 17.06
C GLU A 327 8.99 -8.58 17.11
N GLY A 328 9.92 -8.12 16.29
CA GLY A 328 11.29 -8.63 16.26
C GLY A 328 11.42 -10.03 15.65
N MET A 329 10.54 -10.39 14.72
CA MET A 329 10.62 -11.66 14.00
C MET A 329 11.79 -11.67 13.01
N SER A 330 12.23 -12.87 12.62
CA SER A 330 13.25 -13.03 11.58
C SER A 330 12.73 -12.58 10.18
N PRO A 331 13.62 -12.27 9.21
CA PRO A 331 13.19 -11.85 7.88
C PRO A 331 12.33 -12.92 7.17
N TRP A 332 12.64 -14.18 7.36
CA TRP A 332 11.84 -15.27 6.81
C TRP A 332 10.42 -15.32 7.40
N GLN A 333 10.32 -15.17 8.73
CA GLN A 333 9.01 -15.11 9.42
C GLN A 333 8.22 -13.88 8.95
N ALA A 334 8.87 -12.72 8.80
CA ALA A 334 8.21 -11.49 8.35
C ALA A 334 7.64 -11.64 6.93
N GLY A 335 8.41 -12.22 6.00
CA GLY A 335 7.91 -12.54 4.66
C GLY A 335 6.70 -13.49 4.69
N ARG A 336 6.74 -14.51 5.55
CA ARG A 336 5.62 -15.44 5.73
C ARG A 336 4.37 -14.76 6.32
N MET A 337 4.52 -13.84 7.28
CA MET A 337 3.39 -13.08 7.83
C MET A 337 2.77 -12.16 6.77
N ALA A 338 3.58 -11.56 5.90
CA ALA A 338 3.09 -10.82 4.76
C ALA A 338 2.18 -11.68 3.87
N MET A 339 2.65 -12.85 3.49
CA MET A 339 1.88 -13.75 2.62
C MET A 339 0.58 -14.23 3.27
N ARG A 340 0.59 -14.48 4.57
CA ARG A 340 -0.63 -14.87 5.31
C ARG A 340 -1.65 -13.74 5.35
N ALA A 341 -1.23 -12.55 5.72
CA ALA A 341 -2.11 -11.40 5.80
C ALA A 341 -2.71 -11.05 4.42
N GLY A 342 -1.89 -11.05 3.37
CA GLY A 342 -2.36 -10.85 2.00
C GLY A 342 -3.36 -11.89 1.54
N ARG A 343 -3.09 -13.19 1.81
CA ARG A 343 -4.02 -14.28 1.47
C ARG A 343 -5.35 -14.15 2.24
N ASP A 344 -5.31 -13.88 3.53
CA ASP A 344 -6.52 -13.83 4.35
C ASP A 344 -7.45 -12.68 3.93
N ASN A 345 -6.87 -11.55 3.47
CA ASN A 345 -7.64 -10.46 2.89
C ASN A 345 -8.49 -10.90 1.71
N LEU A 346 -8.01 -11.82 0.86
CA LEU A 346 -8.73 -12.30 -0.33
C LEU A 346 -10.10 -12.91 -0.02
N TYR A 347 -10.36 -13.27 1.22
CA TYR A 347 -11.62 -13.87 1.68
C TYR A 347 -12.62 -12.83 2.23
N GLY A 348 -12.22 -11.55 2.27
CA GLY A 348 -13.07 -10.43 2.70
C GLY A 348 -13.76 -9.72 1.55
N VAL A 349 -14.80 -8.96 1.86
CA VAL A 349 -15.48 -8.09 0.91
C VAL A 349 -14.85 -6.70 0.81
N ASP A 350 -14.00 -6.35 1.76
CA ASP A 350 -13.22 -5.12 1.83
C ASP A 350 -11.78 -5.43 2.29
N ALA A 351 -10.96 -4.41 2.45
CA ALA A 351 -9.55 -4.54 2.81
C ALA A 351 -9.29 -5.15 4.20
N LEU A 352 -10.30 -5.32 5.05
CA LEU A 352 -10.11 -5.71 6.46
C LEU A 352 -10.92 -6.93 6.89
N SER A 353 -12.09 -7.14 6.29
CA SER A 353 -13.08 -8.12 6.77
C SER A 353 -12.58 -9.56 6.70
N GLY A 354 -11.70 -9.88 5.75
CA GLY A 354 -11.09 -11.21 5.60
C GLY A 354 -9.94 -11.50 6.56
N LEU A 355 -9.32 -10.47 7.18
CA LEU A 355 -8.14 -10.66 8.00
C LEU A 355 -8.43 -11.47 9.26
N ALA A 356 -7.62 -12.50 9.50
CA ALA A 356 -7.58 -13.21 10.77
C ALA A 356 -6.94 -12.36 11.87
N SER A 357 -7.11 -12.76 13.13
CA SER A 357 -6.39 -12.16 14.25
C SER A 357 -4.89 -12.45 14.16
N TRP A 358 -4.06 -11.58 14.77
CA TRP A 358 -2.61 -11.79 14.77
C TRP A 358 -2.20 -13.13 15.41
N LYS A 359 -2.95 -13.57 16.43
CA LYS A 359 -2.75 -14.88 17.07
C LYS A 359 -2.96 -16.02 16.06
N GLU A 360 -3.93 -15.90 15.16
CA GLU A 360 -4.21 -16.91 14.14
C GLU A 360 -3.19 -16.86 13.01
N ILE A 361 -2.82 -15.66 12.53
CA ILE A 361 -1.79 -15.47 11.50
C ILE A 361 -0.45 -16.07 11.94
N ARG A 362 -0.10 -16.02 13.22
CA ARG A 362 1.16 -16.54 13.77
C ARG A 362 1.21 -18.05 13.98
N LYS A 363 0.08 -18.74 13.96
CA LYS A 363 0.08 -20.22 14.16
C LYS A 363 0.97 -20.89 13.10
N PRO A 364 1.74 -21.92 13.45
CA PRO A 364 2.37 -22.78 12.44
C PRO A 364 1.31 -23.32 11.47
N SER A 365 1.61 -23.33 10.18
CA SER A 365 0.77 -24.01 9.16
C SER A 365 1.12 -25.47 9.13
#